data_db021eb4426465780b8bb74a7e2c9cb9
#
_entry.id   db021eb4426465780b8bb74a7e2c9cb9
#
_cell.length_a   1.000
_cell.length_b   1.000
_cell.length_c   1.000
_cell.angle_alpha   90.00
_cell.angle_beta   90.00
_cell.angle_gamma   90.00
#
_symmetry.space_group_name_H-M   'P 1'
#
loop_
_entity.id
_entity.type
_entity.pdbx_description
1 polymer ?
#
loop_
_entity_poly.entity_id
_entity_poly.type
_entity_poly.pdbx_seq_one_letter_code
_entity_poly.pdbx_strand_id
1 'polypeptide(L)'
;MADSKKRYLGIDIGSTTFKAVLLSEDGKVERTVYKRTQPVEAGKVACTGHCSGCGACGGGASKRLALEFLKVAGITSFKDIAAIVVTGSQIVEDTRKFIPFDFQVSEVTAHVAGAKFLHPDVDAIIDCGGQDSKCMVYNPTMKLWTSMMSGVCAAGTGSFLDSVAAKLGVKIEDVAEKVNYDSDTEFSSVCAVLSATSINKFKNRVPIGDLLAGACKAQARTILNSVGQLLLNAPGRKILFQGGVAFNSAVAFFLKKLTGSEIVIPQYHEVMGALGAAVIARQLHDLRDSGKLDLAKVEYEPTRGKSVTLRIKATRRDFFSSDKSKPLVWRNL
;
A
#
# COMPACT_ATOMS: atom_id res chain seq x y z
N MET A 1 31.40 20.47 -12.75
CA MET A 1 30.61 19.21 -12.67
C MET A 1 29.24 19.63 -12.21
N ALA A 2 28.22 19.38 -13.01
CA ALA A 2 26.85 19.70 -12.59
C ALA A 2 26.53 18.90 -11.33
N ASP A 3 26.14 19.57 -10.28
CA ASP A 3 25.71 19.00 -9.02
C ASP A 3 24.49 18.12 -9.33
N SER A 4 24.71 16.80 -9.47
CA SER A 4 23.63 15.88 -9.81
C SER A 4 22.75 15.78 -8.56
N LYS A 5 21.56 16.40 -8.62
CA LYS A 5 20.57 16.35 -7.54
C LYS A 5 20.38 14.91 -7.11
N LYS A 6 20.54 14.64 -5.81
CA LYS A 6 20.34 13.33 -5.22
C LYS A 6 18.89 12.89 -5.41
N ARG A 7 18.69 11.61 -5.73
CA ARG A 7 17.38 10.99 -5.92
C ARG A 7 17.26 9.75 -5.07
N TYR A 8 16.06 9.48 -4.60
CA TYR A 8 15.75 8.40 -3.69
C TYR A 8 14.62 7.55 -4.27
N LEU A 9 14.82 6.24 -4.26
CA LEU A 9 13.89 5.30 -4.87
C LEU A 9 13.23 4.44 -3.79
N GLY A 10 11.90 4.50 -3.76
CA GLY A 10 11.07 3.57 -2.99
C GLY A 10 10.37 2.59 -3.92
N ILE A 11 10.39 1.31 -3.57
CA ILE A 11 9.75 0.24 -4.33
C ILE A 11 8.86 -0.57 -3.38
N ASP A 12 7.61 -0.79 -3.79
CA ASP A 12 6.67 -1.67 -3.13
C ASP A 12 6.29 -2.83 -4.07
N ILE A 13 6.67 -4.05 -3.68
CA ILE A 13 6.39 -5.27 -4.42
C ILE A 13 5.29 -6.04 -3.71
N GLY A 14 4.05 -5.74 -4.08
CA GLY A 14 2.89 -6.46 -3.59
C GLY A 14 2.57 -7.71 -4.39
N SER A 15 1.63 -8.51 -3.91
CA SER A 15 1.19 -9.77 -4.55
C SER A 15 0.57 -9.56 -5.93
N THR A 16 -0.09 -8.42 -6.14
CA THR A 16 -0.83 -8.12 -7.39
C THR A 16 -0.30 -6.91 -8.13
N THR A 17 0.57 -6.10 -7.49
CA THR A 17 1.00 -4.81 -8.04
C THR A 17 2.47 -4.56 -7.75
N PHE A 18 3.14 -3.95 -8.71
CA PHE A 18 4.44 -3.31 -8.56
C PHE A 18 4.25 -1.80 -8.50
N LYS A 19 4.86 -1.15 -7.52
CA LYS A 19 4.81 0.30 -7.34
C LYS A 19 6.20 0.83 -7.11
N ALA A 20 6.50 1.99 -7.66
CA ALA A 20 7.75 2.70 -7.38
C ALA A 20 7.54 4.19 -7.38
N VAL A 21 8.32 4.88 -6.56
CA VAL A 21 8.33 6.34 -6.43
C VAL A 21 9.77 6.84 -6.44
N LEU A 22 10.03 7.80 -7.29
CA LEU A 22 11.28 8.55 -7.33
C LEU A 22 11.07 9.90 -6.63
N LEU A 23 11.83 10.12 -5.57
CA LEU A 23 11.79 11.34 -4.76
C LEU A 23 13.10 12.12 -4.96
N SER A 24 12.99 13.42 -5.18
CA SER A 24 14.15 14.31 -5.25
C SER A 24 14.67 14.68 -3.86
N GLU A 25 15.84 15.31 -3.79
CA GLU A 25 16.48 15.75 -2.57
C GLU A 25 15.63 16.76 -1.77
N ASP A 26 14.91 17.63 -2.45
CA ASP A 26 13.99 18.60 -1.86
C ASP A 26 12.62 17.98 -1.44
N GLY A 27 12.45 16.68 -1.65
CA GLY A 27 11.24 15.95 -1.25
C GLY A 27 10.11 16.00 -2.26
N LYS A 28 10.37 16.43 -3.50
CA LYS A 28 9.37 16.41 -4.56
C LYS A 28 9.25 15.02 -5.17
N VAL A 29 8.04 14.56 -5.39
CA VAL A 29 7.78 13.33 -6.16
C VAL A 29 8.02 13.63 -7.65
N GLU A 30 9.11 13.10 -8.22
CA GLU A 30 9.46 13.28 -9.62
C GLU A 30 8.71 12.35 -10.54
N ARG A 31 8.57 11.09 -10.12
CA ARG A 31 7.92 10.03 -10.90
C ARG A 31 7.28 8.99 -10.00
N THR A 32 6.18 8.44 -10.48
CA THR A 32 5.50 7.28 -9.87
C THR A 32 5.23 6.22 -10.92
N VAL A 33 5.15 4.97 -10.50
CA VAL A 33 4.58 3.87 -11.28
C VAL A 33 3.68 3.02 -10.41
N TYR A 34 2.55 2.65 -10.97
CA TYR A 34 1.62 1.66 -10.44
C TYR A 34 1.27 0.71 -11.57
N LYS A 35 1.69 -0.55 -11.47
CA LYS A 35 1.41 -1.57 -12.50
C LYS A 35 0.97 -2.88 -11.85
N ARG A 36 -0.03 -3.51 -12.41
CA ARG A 36 -0.40 -4.89 -12.05
C ARG A 36 0.68 -5.85 -12.53
N THR A 37 1.11 -6.76 -11.66
CA THR A 37 2.15 -7.78 -11.95
C THR A 37 1.57 -9.02 -12.61
N GLN A 38 0.25 -9.24 -12.48
CA GLN A 38 -0.47 -10.34 -13.12
C GLN A 38 -1.41 -9.78 -14.20
N PRO A 39 -1.48 -10.41 -15.39
CA PRO A 39 -2.52 -10.08 -16.36
C PRO A 39 -3.89 -10.45 -15.77
N VAL A 40 -4.87 -9.55 -15.91
CA VAL A 40 -6.27 -9.75 -15.50
C VAL A 40 -7.00 -10.75 -16.42
N GLU A 41 -6.29 -11.55 -17.19
CA GLU A 41 -6.89 -12.58 -18.04
C GLU A 41 -7.33 -13.77 -17.17
N ALA A 42 -8.63 -13.81 -16.93
CA ALA A 42 -9.29 -14.98 -16.35
C ALA A 42 -8.95 -16.22 -17.20
N GLY A 43 -8.21 -17.15 -16.62
CA GLY A 43 -7.97 -18.48 -17.21
C GLY A 43 -6.53 -18.85 -17.51
N LYS A 44 -5.53 -17.99 -17.34
CA LYS A 44 -4.13 -18.39 -17.45
C LYS A 44 -3.51 -18.62 -16.08
N VAL A 45 -3.12 -19.86 -15.92
CA VAL A 45 -2.61 -20.57 -14.76
C VAL A 45 -1.71 -19.75 -13.84
N ALA A 46 -2.13 -19.62 -12.59
CA ALA A 46 -1.25 -19.29 -11.49
C ALA A 46 -0.08 -20.29 -11.47
N CYS A 47 1.14 -19.79 -11.41
CA CYS A 47 2.32 -20.61 -11.20
C CYS A 47 2.18 -21.40 -9.90
N THR A 48 2.05 -22.70 -9.99
CA THR A 48 1.94 -23.63 -8.85
C THR A 48 3.32 -23.88 -8.26
N GLY A 49 3.89 -22.90 -7.57
CA GLY A 49 5.03 -23.10 -6.67
C GLY A 49 6.31 -23.74 -7.27
N HIS A 50 7.46 -23.24 -6.92
CA HIS A 50 8.82 -23.63 -7.36
C HIS A 50 9.27 -23.00 -8.68
N CYS A 51 9.41 -21.69 -8.67
CA CYS A 51 9.93 -20.97 -9.81
C CYS A 51 11.45 -20.92 -9.79
N SER A 52 12.09 -21.86 -10.46
CA SER A 52 13.49 -21.76 -10.85
C SER A 52 13.61 -20.99 -12.18
N GLY A 53 13.28 -19.69 -12.17
CA GLY A 53 13.73 -18.79 -13.22
C GLY A 53 12.88 -18.65 -14.48
N CYS A 54 11.60 -19.07 -14.50
CA CYS A 54 10.77 -18.96 -15.71
C CYS A 54 10.27 -17.54 -16.04
N GLY A 55 10.58 -16.53 -15.24
CA GLY A 55 10.15 -15.15 -15.48
C GLY A 55 8.65 -14.87 -15.33
N ALA A 56 7.83 -15.89 -15.06
CA ALA A 56 6.39 -15.77 -14.93
C ALA A 56 5.95 -15.43 -13.49
N CYS A 57 6.82 -15.67 -12.51
CA CYS A 57 6.58 -15.32 -11.11
C CYS A 57 7.26 -13.98 -10.75
N GLY A 58 6.75 -13.34 -9.69
CA GLY A 58 6.97 -11.93 -9.34
C GLY A 58 8.39 -11.36 -9.45
N GLY A 59 9.46 -12.15 -9.25
CA GLY A 59 10.84 -11.64 -9.27
C GLY A 59 11.28 -11.13 -10.64
N GLY A 60 11.03 -11.87 -11.70
CA GLY A 60 11.42 -11.44 -13.06
C GLY A 60 10.57 -10.28 -13.58
N ALA A 61 9.27 -10.28 -13.27
CA ALA A 61 8.38 -9.19 -13.60
C ALA A 61 8.77 -7.90 -12.84
N SER A 62 9.07 -8.00 -11.57
CA SER A 62 9.47 -6.86 -10.74
C SER A 62 10.79 -6.24 -11.20
N LYS A 63 11.79 -7.06 -11.57
CA LYS A 63 13.03 -6.56 -12.16
C LYS A 63 12.77 -5.78 -13.44
N ARG A 64 12.00 -6.37 -14.37
CA ARG A 64 11.67 -5.72 -15.65
C ARG A 64 10.96 -4.40 -15.42
N LEU A 65 9.94 -4.38 -14.53
CA LEU A 65 9.19 -3.17 -14.21
C LEU A 65 10.07 -2.10 -13.53
N ALA A 66 10.98 -2.51 -12.65
CA ALA A 66 11.92 -1.57 -12.04
C ALA A 66 12.86 -0.94 -13.07
N LEU A 67 13.43 -1.74 -13.98
CA LEU A 67 14.30 -1.24 -15.06
C LEU A 67 13.54 -0.35 -16.05
N GLU A 68 12.31 -0.75 -16.43
CA GLU A 68 11.43 0.08 -17.26
C GLU A 68 11.12 1.43 -16.62
N PHE A 69 10.83 1.42 -15.32
CA PHE A 69 10.59 2.64 -14.56
C PHE A 69 11.81 3.57 -14.55
N LEU A 70 13.01 3.04 -14.29
CA LEU A 70 14.23 3.84 -14.32
C LEU A 70 14.46 4.46 -15.71
N LYS A 71 14.25 3.69 -16.78
CA LYS A 71 14.36 4.19 -18.15
C LYS A 71 13.40 5.34 -18.43
N VAL A 72 12.12 5.19 -18.06
CA VAL A 72 11.09 6.24 -18.21
C VAL A 72 11.42 7.47 -17.34
N ALA A 73 12.05 7.28 -16.19
CA ALA A 73 12.51 8.36 -15.32
C ALA A 73 13.82 9.03 -15.80
N GLY A 74 14.39 8.57 -16.93
CA GLY A 74 15.66 9.10 -17.45
C GLY A 74 16.88 8.71 -16.62
N ILE A 75 16.78 7.59 -15.87
CA ILE A 75 17.85 7.07 -15.03
C ILE A 75 18.45 5.86 -15.72
N THR A 76 19.76 5.90 -16.00
CA THR A 76 20.45 4.88 -16.76
C THR A 76 20.85 3.66 -15.92
N SER A 77 21.00 3.86 -14.61
CA SER A 77 21.46 2.82 -13.68
C SER A 77 20.91 3.04 -12.27
N PHE A 78 20.74 1.97 -11.51
CA PHE A 78 20.50 2.06 -10.06
C PHE A 78 21.63 2.77 -9.31
N LYS A 79 22.83 2.82 -9.89
CA LYS A 79 23.98 3.55 -9.32
C LYS A 79 23.77 5.08 -9.29
N ASP A 80 22.84 5.58 -10.10
CA ASP A 80 22.51 7.01 -10.18
C ASP A 80 21.50 7.44 -9.08
N ILE A 81 21.11 6.47 -8.23
CA ILE A 81 20.19 6.65 -7.10
C ILE A 81 20.99 6.70 -5.80
N ALA A 82 20.76 7.73 -5.00
CA ALA A 82 21.48 7.95 -3.73
C ALA A 82 21.15 6.88 -2.66
N ALA A 83 19.88 6.44 -2.58
CA ALA A 83 19.47 5.33 -1.76
C ALA A 83 18.18 4.68 -2.28
N ILE A 84 18.05 3.37 -2.07
CA ILE A 84 16.93 2.54 -2.50
C ILE A 84 16.39 1.79 -1.29
N VAL A 85 15.09 1.96 -1.02
CA VAL A 85 14.38 1.20 0.02
C VAL A 85 13.25 0.42 -0.61
N VAL A 86 13.07 -0.82 -0.19
CA VAL A 86 12.02 -1.71 -0.68
C VAL A 86 11.06 -2.09 0.44
N THR A 87 9.82 -2.33 0.06
CA THR A 87 8.75 -2.86 0.92
C THR A 87 7.83 -3.77 0.12
N GLY A 88 6.91 -4.44 0.79
CA GLY A 88 5.90 -5.28 0.14
C GLY A 88 6.03 -6.75 0.50
N SER A 89 4.92 -7.48 0.33
CA SER A 89 4.77 -8.89 0.71
C SER A 89 5.54 -9.87 -0.17
N GLN A 90 6.01 -9.43 -1.35
CA GLN A 90 6.71 -10.28 -2.31
C GLN A 90 8.23 -10.02 -2.36
N ILE A 91 8.77 -9.38 -1.34
CA ILE A 91 10.22 -9.27 -1.17
C ILE A 91 10.76 -10.62 -0.70
N VAL A 92 11.62 -11.22 -1.52
CA VAL A 92 12.30 -12.48 -1.24
C VAL A 92 13.81 -12.24 -1.19
N GLU A 93 14.56 -13.19 -0.61
CA GLU A 93 16.02 -13.10 -0.51
C GLU A 93 16.70 -12.79 -1.85
N ASP A 94 16.20 -13.40 -2.93
CA ASP A 94 16.72 -13.19 -4.29
C ASP A 94 16.41 -11.81 -4.88
N THR A 95 15.51 -11.02 -4.29
CA THR A 95 15.16 -9.69 -4.79
C THR A 95 16.39 -8.79 -4.90
N ARG A 96 17.32 -8.88 -3.95
CA ARG A 96 18.56 -8.10 -3.94
C ARG A 96 19.47 -8.39 -5.13
N LYS A 97 19.38 -9.58 -5.71
CA LYS A 97 20.17 -9.95 -6.90
C LYS A 97 19.81 -9.12 -8.14
N PHE A 98 18.60 -8.56 -8.19
CA PHE A 98 18.15 -7.79 -9.35
C PHE A 98 17.73 -6.36 -9.04
N ILE A 99 17.41 -6.04 -7.80
CA ILE A 99 17.18 -4.68 -7.32
C ILE A 99 18.16 -4.43 -6.18
N PRO A 100 19.23 -3.67 -6.41
CA PRO A 100 20.26 -3.42 -5.39
C PRO A 100 19.73 -2.40 -4.38
N PHE A 101 18.88 -2.83 -3.46
CA PHE A 101 18.35 -1.98 -2.41
C PHE A 101 19.27 -1.90 -1.20
N ASP A 102 19.28 -0.75 -0.55
CA ASP A 102 20.02 -0.50 0.68
C ASP A 102 19.30 -1.09 1.89
N PHE A 103 17.98 -0.89 1.98
CA PHE A 103 17.16 -1.33 3.11
C PHE A 103 15.83 -1.92 2.66
N GLN A 104 15.30 -2.80 3.50
CA GLN A 104 13.93 -3.29 3.45
C GLN A 104 13.19 -2.84 4.70
N VAL A 105 11.96 -2.35 4.54
CA VAL A 105 11.10 -1.94 5.65
C VAL A 105 9.77 -2.67 5.60
N SER A 106 9.09 -2.76 6.75
CA SER A 106 7.76 -3.35 6.80
C SER A 106 6.76 -2.50 6.00
N GLU A 107 5.73 -3.14 5.45
CA GLU A 107 4.66 -2.42 4.75
C GLU A 107 4.00 -1.36 5.63
N VAL A 108 3.70 -1.70 6.89
CA VAL A 108 3.12 -0.75 7.84
C VAL A 108 3.99 0.47 8.02
N THR A 109 5.32 0.27 8.21
CA THR A 109 6.28 1.36 8.34
C THR A 109 6.27 2.26 7.11
N ALA A 110 6.30 1.66 5.92
CA ALA A 110 6.31 2.39 4.67
C ALA A 110 5.00 3.17 4.48
N HIS A 111 3.85 2.54 4.66
CA HIS A 111 2.55 3.20 4.51
C HIS A 111 2.37 4.38 5.48
N VAL A 112 2.77 4.22 6.74
CA VAL A 112 2.74 5.30 7.73
C VAL A 112 3.70 6.43 7.34
N ALA A 113 4.92 6.12 6.89
CA ALA A 113 5.88 7.13 6.47
C ALA A 113 5.38 7.96 5.29
N GLY A 114 4.78 7.32 4.27
CA GLY A 114 4.18 8.00 3.13
C GLY A 114 2.99 8.88 3.53
N ALA A 115 2.11 8.35 4.36
CA ALA A 115 0.96 9.08 4.86
C ALA A 115 1.37 10.32 5.68
N LYS A 116 2.32 10.17 6.60
CA LYS A 116 2.87 11.28 7.41
C LYS A 116 3.62 12.32 6.60
N PHE A 117 4.24 11.91 5.50
CA PHE A 117 4.93 12.83 4.60
C PHE A 117 3.95 13.79 3.92
N LEU A 118 2.77 13.30 3.48
CA LEU A 118 1.74 14.12 2.84
C LEU A 118 0.82 14.81 3.85
N HIS A 119 0.52 14.16 4.96
CA HIS A 119 -0.39 14.60 6.00
C HIS A 119 0.26 14.41 7.38
N PRO A 120 1.11 15.37 7.83
CA PRO A 120 1.86 15.24 9.09
C PRO A 120 0.99 15.06 10.33
N ASP A 121 -0.26 15.51 10.28
CA ASP A 121 -1.28 15.45 11.33
C ASP A 121 -2.10 14.15 11.34
N VAL A 122 -1.88 13.26 10.36
CA VAL A 122 -2.65 12.01 10.28
C VAL A 122 -2.37 11.11 11.48
N ASP A 123 -3.42 10.48 12.00
CA ASP A 123 -3.35 9.51 13.08
C ASP A 123 -4.17 8.24 12.84
N ALA A 124 -4.87 8.15 11.71
CA ALA A 124 -5.60 6.96 11.28
C ALA A 124 -5.50 6.75 9.76
N ILE A 125 -5.21 5.53 9.35
CA ILE A 125 -5.02 5.14 7.95
C ILE A 125 -5.77 3.83 7.72
N ILE A 126 -6.53 3.76 6.63
CA ILE A 126 -7.03 2.52 6.05
C ILE A 126 -6.33 2.34 4.70
N ASP A 127 -5.57 1.28 4.56
CA ASP A 127 -4.97 0.86 3.29
C ASP A 127 -5.73 -0.37 2.78
N CYS A 128 -6.25 -0.28 1.55
CA CYS A 128 -6.97 -1.39 0.94
C CYS A 128 -6.37 -1.72 -0.41
N GLY A 129 -5.65 -2.83 -0.44
CA GLY A 129 -4.99 -3.37 -1.61
C GLY A 129 -5.87 -4.30 -2.44
N GLY A 130 -5.24 -5.06 -3.34
CA GLY A 130 -5.91 -6.04 -4.18
C GLY A 130 -6.28 -7.33 -3.45
N GLN A 131 -5.53 -7.72 -2.41
CA GLN A 131 -5.70 -8.98 -1.69
C GLN A 131 -5.79 -8.85 -0.17
N ASP A 132 -5.42 -7.71 0.39
CA ASP A 132 -5.47 -7.44 1.83
C ASP A 132 -5.93 -6.01 2.12
N SER A 133 -6.36 -5.82 3.36
CA SER A 133 -6.68 -4.49 3.92
C SER A 133 -5.95 -4.34 5.24
N LYS A 134 -5.49 -3.12 5.51
CA LYS A 134 -4.79 -2.77 6.75
C LYS A 134 -5.41 -1.52 7.36
N CYS A 135 -5.49 -1.51 8.68
CA CYS A 135 -5.78 -0.29 9.43
C CYS A 135 -4.60 0.01 10.34
N MET A 136 -4.17 1.24 10.34
CA MET A 136 -3.08 1.73 11.18
C MET A 136 -3.57 2.96 11.94
N VAL A 137 -3.42 2.94 13.26
CA VAL A 137 -3.89 4.01 14.15
C VAL A 137 -2.78 4.40 15.12
N TYR A 138 -2.52 5.69 15.22
CA TYR A 138 -1.59 6.22 16.20
C TYR A 138 -2.20 6.22 17.59
N ASN A 139 -1.51 5.61 18.54
CA ASN A 139 -1.86 5.65 19.95
C ASN A 139 -1.03 6.74 20.65
N PRO A 140 -1.65 7.86 21.06
CA PRO A 140 -0.92 8.98 21.66
C PRO A 140 -0.35 8.66 23.05
N THR A 141 -1.00 7.76 23.80
CA THR A 141 -0.52 7.34 25.12
C THR A 141 0.73 6.49 25.02
N MET A 142 0.72 5.51 24.10
CA MET A 142 1.86 4.62 23.87
C MET A 142 2.91 5.24 22.94
N LYS A 143 2.55 6.36 22.27
CA LYS A 143 3.38 7.05 21.25
C LYS A 143 3.86 6.10 20.13
N LEU A 144 2.98 5.23 19.70
CA LEU A 144 3.27 4.26 18.64
C LEU A 144 2.06 4.06 17.71
N TRP A 145 2.35 3.55 16.51
CA TRP A 145 1.33 3.10 15.58
C TRP A 145 0.96 1.65 15.89
N THR A 146 -0.33 1.38 16.02
CA THR A 146 -0.88 0.03 16.09
C THR A 146 -1.47 -0.31 14.75
N SER A 147 -1.25 -1.53 14.27
CA SER A 147 -1.80 -1.99 13.00
C SER A 147 -2.60 -3.27 13.15
N MET A 148 -3.62 -3.40 12.31
CA MET A 148 -4.39 -4.61 12.11
C MET A 148 -4.47 -4.89 10.61
N MET A 149 -4.29 -6.13 10.22
CA MET A 149 -4.35 -6.56 8.84
C MET A 149 -5.44 -7.64 8.69
N SER A 150 -6.21 -7.56 7.62
CA SER A 150 -7.21 -8.58 7.30
C SER A 150 -6.52 -9.94 7.05
N GLY A 151 -7.22 -11.02 7.39
CA GLY A 151 -6.84 -12.36 6.93
C GLY A 151 -6.95 -12.49 5.41
N VAL A 152 -6.67 -13.68 4.90
CA VAL A 152 -6.65 -14.02 3.46
C VAL A 152 -8.08 -14.07 2.88
N CYS A 153 -8.89 -13.06 3.12
CA CYS A 153 -10.27 -13.01 2.61
C CYS A 153 -10.43 -11.90 1.58
N ALA A 154 -10.77 -12.27 0.36
CA ALA A 154 -10.98 -11.33 -0.74
C ALA A 154 -12.16 -10.35 -0.53
N ALA A 155 -13.07 -10.62 0.43
CA ALA A 155 -14.31 -9.85 0.61
C ALA A 155 -14.08 -8.37 0.92
N GLY A 156 -13.00 -8.04 1.63
CA GLY A 156 -12.64 -6.66 1.98
C GLY A 156 -11.56 -6.05 1.08
N THR A 157 -11.33 -6.58 -0.13
CA THR A 157 -10.19 -6.21 -0.97
C THR A 157 -10.60 -5.84 -2.39
N GLY A 158 -9.68 -5.26 -3.17
CA GLY A 158 -9.92 -4.85 -4.54
C GLY A 158 -10.38 -5.99 -5.45
N SER A 159 -9.93 -7.21 -5.22
CA SER A 159 -10.33 -8.38 -6.02
C SER A 159 -11.82 -8.66 -5.98
N PHE A 160 -12.50 -8.32 -4.88
CA PHE A 160 -13.96 -8.42 -4.80
C PHE A 160 -14.64 -7.46 -5.78
N LEU A 161 -14.24 -6.19 -5.78
CA LEU A 161 -14.82 -5.20 -6.70
C LEU A 161 -14.50 -5.51 -8.16
N ASP A 162 -13.27 -5.98 -8.46
CA ASP A 162 -12.90 -6.45 -9.81
C ASP A 162 -13.86 -7.57 -10.27
N SER A 163 -14.14 -8.53 -9.39
CA SER A 163 -15.07 -9.64 -9.68
C SER A 163 -16.50 -9.17 -9.90
N VAL A 164 -16.99 -8.20 -9.12
CA VAL A 164 -18.34 -7.62 -9.26
C VAL A 164 -18.44 -6.85 -10.57
N ALA A 165 -17.50 -5.98 -10.85
CA ALA A 165 -17.46 -5.17 -12.07
C ALA A 165 -17.48 -6.05 -13.33
N ALA A 166 -16.64 -7.10 -13.35
CA ALA A 166 -16.60 -8.08 -14.45
C ALA A 166 -17.94 -8.81 -14.64
N LYS A 167 -18.61 -9.22 -13.54
CA LYS A 167 -19.92 -9.91 -13.61
C LYS A 167 -21.04 -9.01 -14.11
N LEU A 168 -20.95 -7.72 -13.86
CA LEU A 168 -21.94 -6.73 -14.30
C LEU A 168 -21.59 -6.11 -15.67
N GLY A 169 -20.45 -6.51 -16.28
CA GLY A 169 -19.99 -5.94 -17.55
C GLY A 169 -19.60 -4.47 -17.44
N VAL A 170 -19.18 -4.02 -16.26
CA VAL A 170 -18.76 -2.64 -15.99
C VAL A 170 -17.24 -2.61 -15.86
N LYS A 171 -16.59 -1.60 -16.42
CA LYS A 171 -15.17 -1.38 -16.15
C LYS A 171 -14.97 -0.95 -14.69
N ILE A 172 -13.90 -1.41 -14.06
CA ILE A 172 -13.65 -1.11 -12.64
C ILE A 172 -13.51 0.40 -12.40
N GLU A 173 -12.95 1.12 -13.36
CA GLU A 173 -12.77 2.56 -13.34
C GLU A 173 -14.10 3.33 -13.35
N ASP A 174 -15.15 2.77 -13.99
CA ASP A 174 -16.46 3.40 -14.13
C ASP A 174 -17.39 3.10 -12.93
N VAL A 175 -16.99 2.23 -12.01
CA VAL A 175 -17.88 1.76 -10.92
C VAL A 175 -18.40 2.93 -10.10
N ALA A 176 -17.54 3.82 -9.64
CA ALA A 176 -17.93 4.93 -8.78
C ALA A 176 -18.91 5.91 -9.44
N GLU A 177 -18.78 6.11 -10.76
CA GLU A 177 -19.68 7.00 -11.54
C GLU A 177 -21.07 6.39 -11.75
N LYS A 178 -21.13 5.04 -11.79
CA LYS A 178 -22.38 4.31 -12.04
C LYS A 178 -23.15 3.92 -10.77
N VAL A 179 -22.56 4.15 -9.58
CA VAL A 179 -23.21 3.85 -8.29
C VAL A 179 -24.43 4.73 -8.08
N ASN A 180 -25.56 4.12 -7.72
CA ASN A 180 -26.66 4.86 -7.13
C ASN A 180 -26.42 5.06 -5.63
N TYR A 181 -25.98 6.25 -5.25
CA TYR A 181 -25.62 6.58 -3.86
C TYR A 181 -26.80 6.59 -2.88
N ASP A 182 -28.02 6.72 -3.40
CA ASP A 182 -29.27 6.74 -2.62
C ASP A 182 -29.92 5.36 -2.50
N SER A 183 -29.36 4.35 -3.16
CA SER A 183 -29.89 2.99 -3.14
C SER A 183 -29.85 2.36 -1.75
N ASP A 184 -30.91 1.67 -1.36
CA ASP A 184 -30.99 0.86 -0.13
C ASP A 184 -30.54 -0.59 -0.34
N THR A 185 -30.09 -0.95 -1.55
CA THR A 185 -29.60 -2.29 -1.86
C THR A 185 -28.43 -2.66 -0.96
N GLU A 186 -28.51 -3.84 -0.34
CA GLU A 186 -27.49 -4.37 0.54
C GLU A 186 -27.13 -5.80 0.16
N PHE A 187 -25.82 -6.11 0.27
CA PHE A 187 -25.31 -7.45 0.14
C PHE A 187 -24.61 -7.89 1.42
N SER A 188 -24.42 -9.20 1.56
CA SER A 188 -23.66 -9.76 2.68
C SER A 188 -22.24 -9.17 2.71
N SER A 189 -21.82 -8.68 3.87
CA SER A 189 -20.45 -8.21 4.12
C SER A 189 -19.57 -9.30 4.75
N VAL A 190 -20.06 -10.54 4.83
CA VAL A 190 -19.32 -11.63 5.50
C VAL A 190 -18.48 -12.43 4.51
N CYS A 191 -18.97 -12.59 3.27
CA CYS A 191 -18.31 -13.47 2.31
C CYS A 191 -18.47 -12.95 0.87
N ALA A 192 -17.36 -12.76 0.17
CA ALA A 192 -17.34 -12.34 -1.23
C ALA A 192 -18.10 -13.31 -2.15
N VAL A 193 -18.09 -14.62 -1.85
CA VAL A 193 -18.80 -15.63 -2.63
C VAL A 193 -20.30 -15.45 -2.49
N LEU A 194 -20.80 -15.22 -1.27
CA LEU A 194 -22.22 -14.97 -1.03
C LEU A 194 -22.69 -13.67 -1.72
N SER A 195 -21.89 -12.63 -1.62
CA SER A 195 -22.19 -11.35 -2.32
C SER A 195 -22.22 -11.55 -3.82
N ALA A 196 -21.24 -12.26 -4.36
CA ALA A 196 -21.16 -12.57 -5.79
C ALA A 196 -22.35 -13.41 -6.28
N THR A 197 -22.82 -14.37 -5.46
CA THR A 197 -24.01 -15.20 -5.75
C THR A 197 -25.26 -14.33 -5.75
N SER A 198 -25.40 -13.43 -4.78
CA SER A 198 -26.52 -12.48 -4.71
C SER A 198 -26.57 -11.58 -5.93
N ILE A 199 -25.42 -11.03 -6.36
CA ILE A 199 -25.31 -10.21 -7.56
C ILE A 199 -25.80 -10.99 -8.79
N ASN A 200 -25.35 -12.23 -8.99
CA ASN A 200 -25.80 -13.08 -10.10
C ASN A 200 -27.31 -13.32 -10.09
N LYS A 201 -27.91 -13.52 -8.90
CA LYS A 201 -29.34 -13.72 -8.74
C LYS A 201 -30.15 -12.47 -9.12
N PHE A 202 -29.64 -11.29 -8.82
CA PHE A 202 -30.38 -10.03 -8.94
C PHE A 202 -30.00 -9.20 -10.18
N LYS A 203 -28.93 -9.52 -10.91
CA LYS A 203 -28.42 -8.70 -12.03
C LYS A 203 -29.42 -8.37 -13.13
N ASN A 204 -30.44 -9.21 -13.32
CA ASN A 204 -31.50 -9.01 -14.32
C ASN A 204 -32.76 -8.39 -13.73
N ARG A 205 -32.81 -8.07 -12.43
CA ARG A 205 -34.01 -7.60 -11.72
C ARG A 205 -33.80 -6.27 -10.99
N VAL A 206 -32.56 -5.93 -10.73
CA VAL A 206 -32.18 -4.73 -9.98
C VAL A 206 -31.30 -3.88 -10.88
N PRO A 207 -31.47 -2.57 -10.91
CA PRO A 207 -30.63 -1.65 -11.68
C PRO A 207 -29.14 -1.82 -11.34
N ILE A 208 -28.28 -1.70 -12.34
CA ILE A 208 -26.81 -1.88 -12.15
C ILE A 208 -26.26 -0.93 -11.10
N GLY A 209 -26.72 0.34 -11.08
CA GLY A 209 -26.28 1.32 -10.08
C GLY A 209 -26.58 0.90 -8.63
N ASP A 210 -27.71 0.23 -8.41
CA ASP A 210 -28.12 -0.27 -7.10
C ASP A 210 -27.28 -1.50 -6.70
N LEU A 211 -27.00 -2.39 -7.67
CA LEU A 211 -26.11 -3.54 -7.43
C LEU A 211 -24.68 -3.07 -7.07
N LEU A 212 -24.18 -2.05 -7.76
CA LEU A 212 -22.88 -1.46 -7.48
C LEU A 212 -22.87 -0.77 -6.12
N ALA A 213 -23.96 -0.08 -5.74
CA ALA A 213 -24.10 0.52 -4.42
C ALA A 213 -24.03 -0.55 -3.30
N GLY A 214 -24.80 -1.62 -3.44
CA GLY A 214 -24.77 -2.73 -2.50
C GLY A 214 -23.39 -3.38 -2.39
N ALA A 215 -22.66 -3.51 -3.51
CA ALA A 215 -21.30 -4.04 -3.51
C ALA A 215 -20.30 -3.10 -2.79
N CYS A 216 -20.34 -1.80 -3.09
CA CYS A 216 -19.46 -0.83 -2.42
C CYS A 216 -19.77 -0.70 -0.91
N LYS A 217 -21.05 -0.76 -0.52
CA LYS A 217 -21.45 -0.84 0.90
C LYS A 217 -20.91 -2.10 1.58
N ALA A 218 -21.07 -3.26 0.93
CA ALA A 218 -20.54 -4.53 1.47
C ALA A 218 -19.02 -4.48 1.61
N GLN A 219 -18.31 -3.91 0.62
CA GLN A 219 -16.88 -3.69 0.69
C GLN A 219 -16.48 -2.82 1.89
N ALA A 220 -17.10 -1.66 2.06
CA ALA A 220 -16.82 -0.76 3.16
C ALA A 220 -17.06 -1.41 4.52
N ARG A 221 -18.19 -2.14 4.68
CA ARG A 221 -18.48 -2.90 5.91
C ARG A 221 -17.45 -3.99 6.16
N THR A 222 -17.04 -4.72 5.14
CA THR A 222 -16.06 -5.79 5.29
C THR A 222 -14.70 -5.24 5.71
N ILE A 223 -14.26 -4.11 5.14
CA ILE A 223 -13.05 -3.42 5.60
C ILE A 223 -13.17 -3.08 7.09
N LEU A 224 -14.27 -2.46 7.52
CA LEU A 224 -14.47 -2.08 8.92
C LEU A 224 -14.57 -3.29 9.85
N ASN A 225 -15.24 -4.36 9.43
CA ASN A 225 -15.35 -5.58 10.24
C ASN A 225 -14.01 -6.30 10.40
N SER A 226 -13.16 -6.26 9.37
CA SER A 226 -11.88 -6.98 9.37
C SER A 226 -10.74 -6.21 10.04
N VAL A 227 -10.69 -4.88 9.87
CA VAL A 227 -9.56 -4.08 10.36
C VAL A 227 -9.98 -2.81 11.12
N GLY A 228 -11.25 -2.45 11.07
CA GLY A 228 -11.76 -1.18 11.64
C GLY A 228 -11.88 -1.17 13.16
N GLN A 229 -11.66 -2.28 13.85
CA GLN A 229 -11.74 -2.34 15.32
C GLN A 229 -10.82 -1.32 16.00
N LEU A 230 -9.67 -1.01 15.39
CA LEU A 230 -8.75 0.01 15.90
C LEU A 230 -9.37 1.42 15.88
N LEU A 231 -10.36 1.68 15.02
CA LEU A 231 -11.03 2.96 14.87
C LEU A 231 -12.13 3.16 15.91
N LEU A 232 -12.68 2.09 16.49
CA LEU A 232 -13.80 2.15 17.43
C LEU A 232 -13.49 3.00 18.68
N ASN A 233 -12.23 3.04 19.08
CA ASN A 233 -11.77 3.78 20.25
C ASN A 233 -11.45 5.25 19.95
N ALA A 234 -11.78 5.73 18.76
CA ALA A 234 -11.37 7.05 18.31
C ALA A 234 -12.36 7.66 17.29
N PRO A 235 -13.62 7.87 17.69
CA PRO A 235 -14.64 8.45 16.82
C PRO A 235 -14.25 9.87 16.40
N GLY A 236 -14.66 10.27 15.18
CA GLY A 236 -14.44 11.62 14.66
C GLY A 236 -13.03 11.91 14.15
N ARG A 237 -12.16 10.88 14.02
CA ARG A 237 -10.84 11.05 13.45
C ARG A 237 -10.89 11.31 11.94
N LYS A 238 -9.91 12.05 11.46
CA LYS A 238 -9.60 12.12 10.04
C LYS A 238 -8.87 10.85 9.63
N ILE A 239 -9.47 10.10 8.72
CA ILE A 239 -8.94 8.82 8.24
C ILE A 239 -8.41 9.00 6.82
N LEU A 240 -7.15 8.70 6.58
CA LEU A 240 -6.63 8.56 5.22
C LEU A 240 -7.05 7.20 4.66
N PHE A 241 -7.71 7.21 3.51
CA PHE A 241 -8.06 6.02 2.76
C PHE A 241 -7.15 5.90 1.55
N GLN A 242 -6.31 4.86 1.53
CA GLN A 242 -5.28 4.66 0.53
C GLN A 242 -5.29 3.23 -0.04
N GLY A 243 -4.38 2.93 -0.97
CA GLY A 243 -4.33 1.67 -1.71
C GLY A 243 -5.14 1.71 -3.00
N GLY A 244 -5.15 0.60 -3.73
CA GLY A 244 -5.82 0.52 -5.04
C GLY A 244 -7.35 0.67 -4.97
N VAL A 245 -7.99 0.29 -3.87
CA VAL A 245 -9.44 0.45 -3.71
C VAL A 245 -9.84 1.92 -3.56
N ALA A 246 -8.93 2.79 -3.13
CA ALA A 246 -9.21 4.22 -3.00
C ALA A 246 -9.44 4.94 -4.35
N PHE A 247 -9.12 4.32 -5.49
CA PHE A 247 -9.61 4.80 -6.79
C PHE A 247 -11.14 4.82 -6.88
N ASN A 248 -11.82 3.97 -6.11
CA ASN A 248 -13.27 3.92 -6.07
C ASN A 248 -13.81 4.85 -4.96
N SER A 249 -14.18 6.07 -5.34
CA SER A 249 -14.71 7.07 -4.41
C SER A 249 -16.03 6.64 -3.74
N ALA A 250 -16.80 5.72 -4.33
CA ALA A 250 -18.02 5.21 -3.71
C ALA A 250 -17.72 4.39 -2.43
N VAL A 251 -16.60 3.65 -2.39
CA VAL A 251 -16.19 2.95 -1.16
C VAL A 251 -15.85 3.97 -0.08
N ALA A 252 -15.11 5.04 -0.42
CA ALA A 252 -14.81 6.12 0.53
C ALA A 252 -16.08 6.80 1.06
N PHE A 253 -17.05 7.04 0.19
CA PHE A 253 -18.35 7.60 0.58
C PHE A 253 -19.07 6.71 1.61
N PHE A 254 -19.12 5.39 1.37
CA PHE A 254 -19.76 4.48 2.31
C PHE A 254 -18.94 4.28 3.59
N LEU A 255 -17.61 4.32 3.54
CA LEU A 255 -16.77 4.36 4.74
C LEU A 255 -17.10 5.59 5.58
N LYS A 256 -17.24 6.77 4.98
CA LYS A 256 -17.64 7.99 5.67
C LYS A 256 -19.00 7.83 6.35
N LYS A 257 -20.00 7.31 5.61
CA LYS A 257 -21.35 7.06 6.17
C LYS A 257 -21.32 6.08 7.36
N LEU A 258 -20.52 5.04 7.30
CA LEU A 258 -20.46 4.00 8.32
C LEU A 258 -19.66 4.40 9.55
N THR A 259 -18.61 5.20 9.38
CA THR A 259 -17.73 5.61 10.50
C THR A 259 -18.13 6.93 11.14
N GLY A 260 -18.87 7.78 10.43
CA GLY A 260 -19.10 9.16 10.82
C GLY A 260 -17.84 10.04 10.81
N SER A 261 -16.72 9.51 10.28
CA SER A 261 -15.43 10.18 10.24
C SER A 261 -15.19 10.88 8.91
N GLU A 262 -14.30 11.86 8.89
CA GLU A 262 -13.80 12.42 7.65
C GLU A 262 -12.90 11.39 6.95
N ILE A 263 -13.25 11.00 5.72
CA ILE A 263 -12.43 10.12 4.89
C ILE A 263 -11.74 10.97 3.83
N VAL A 264 -10.41 10.93 3.81
CA VAL A 264 -9.57 11.67 2.86
C VAL A 264 -8.81 10.69 2.01
N ILE A 265 -8.93 10.81 0.69
CA ILE A 265 -8.11 10.09 -0.29
C ILE A 265 -6.90 10.99 -0.59
N PRO A 266 -5.69 10.64 -0.13
CA PRO A 266 -4.53 11.47 -0.37
C PRO A 266 -4.05 11.38 -1.82
N GLN A 267 -3.30 12.36 -2.27
CA GLN A 267 -2.53 12.25 -3.51
C GLN A 267 -1.56 11.05 -3.39
N TYR A 268 -1.34 10.34 -4.48
CA TYR A 268 -0.48 9.13 -4.52
C TYR A 268 -0.98 7.97 -3.65
N HIS A 269 -2.29 7.94 -3.33
CA HIS A 269 -2.88 6.89 -2.51
C HIS A 269 -2.56 5.47 -3.00
N GLU A 270 -2.39 5.28 -4.29
CA GLU A 270 -2.12 3.99 -4.94
C GLU A 270 -0.67 3.52 -4.80
N VAL A 271 0.27 4.46 -4.55
CA VAL A 271 1.70 4.19 -4.42
C VAL A 271 2.26 4.55 -3.03
N MET A 272 1.40 4.66 -2.03
CA MET A 272 1.76 5.18 -0.70
C MET A 272 2.88 4.37 -0.03
N GLY A 273 2.89 3.04 -0.15
CA GLY A 273 3.97 2.20 0.35
C GLY A 273 5.31 2.52 -0.30
N ALA A 274 5.32 2.69 -1.63
CA ALA A 274 6.53 3.08 -2.36
C ALA A 274 6.97 4.52 -2.02
N LEU A 275 6.01 5.45 -1.85
CA LEU A 275 6.32 6.81 -1.41
C LEU A 275 7.00 6.83 -0.04
N GLY A 276 6.43 6.09 0.91
CA GLY A 276 7.02 5.99 2.24
C GLY A 276 8.41 5.34 2.23
N ALA A 277 8.61 4.32 1.40
CA ALA A 277 9.93 3.72 1.19
C ALA A 277 10.93 4.75 0.63
N ALA A 278 10.53 5.61 -0.33
CA ALA A 278 11.38 6.67 -0.86
C ALA A 278 11.70 7.74 0.19
N VAL A 279 10.73 8.12 1.03
CA VAL A 279 10.94 9.04 2.16
C VAL A 279 11.94 8.47 3.15
N ILE A 280 11.82 7.19 3.49
CA ILE A 280 12.76 6.49 4.38
C ILE A 280 14.15 6.41 3.73
N ALA A 281 14.23 6.15 2.40
CA ALA A 281 15.50 6.15 1.67
C ALA A 281 16.25 7.47 1.82
N ARG A 282 15.55 8.61 1.68
CA ARG A 282 16.13 9.94 1.89
C ARG A 282 16.63 10.11 3.32
N GLN A 283 15.82 9.76 4.31
CA GLN A 283 16.19 9.90 5.72
C GLN A 283 17.40 9.05 6.09
N LEU A 284 17.46 7.80 5.61
CA LEU A 284 18.58 6.90 5.85
C LEU A 284 19.87 7.40 5.19
N HIS A 285 19.76 7.93 3.97
CA HIS A 285 20.88 8.54 3.29
C HIS A 285 21.44 9.74 4.08
N ASP A 286 20.57 10.65 4.54
CA ASP A 286 20.94 11.81 5.32
C ASP A 286 21.62 11.43 6.65
N LEU A 287 21.12 10.38 7.31
CA LEU A 287 21.73 9.82 8.53
C LEU A 287 23.10 9.23 8.26
N ARG A 288 23.28 8.53 7.14
CA ARG A 288 24.56 7.95 6.72
C ARG A 288 25.58 9.07 6.42
N ASP A 289 25.20 10.06 5.62
CA ASP A 289 26.06 11.17 5.21
C ASP A 289 26.48 12.03 6.41
N SER A 290 25.63 12.17 7.42
CA SER A 290 25.95 12.87 8.67
C SER A 290 26.78 12.03 9.66
N GLY A 291 27.17 10.80 9.30
CA GLY A 291 27.89 9.88 10.17
C GLY A 291 27.08 9.33 11.38
N LYS A 292 25.77 9.59 11.41
CA LYS A 292 24.88 9.11 12.48
C LYS A 292 24.42 7.68 12.27
N LEU A 293 24.57 7.11 11.07
CA LEU A 293 24.23 5.75 10.71
C LEU A 293 25.47 5.01 10.21
N ASP A 294 25.93 4.04 10.98
CA ASP A 294 27.00 3.14 10.59
C ASP A 294 26.38 1.82 10.10
N LEU A 295 26.38 1.63 8.77
CA LEU A 295 25.82 0.43 8.13
C LEU A 295 26.56 -0.85 8.49
N ALA A 296 27.83 -0.75 8.89
CA ALA A 296 28.62 -1.90 9.35
C ALA A 296 28.13 -2.47 10.69
N LYS A 297 27.35 -1.69 11.44
CA LYS A 297 26.75 -2.09 12.73
C LYS A 297 25.29 -2.51 12.62
N VAL A 298 24.74 -2.58 11.41
CA VAL A 298 23.39 -3.09 11.17
C VAL A 298 23.46 -4.62 11.19
N GLU A 299 23.11 -5.23 12.31
CA GLU A 299 22.99 -6.68 12.41
C GLU A 299 21.72 -7.15 11.71
N TYR A 300 21.91 -8.08 10.77
CA TYR A 300 20.85 -8.81 10.11
C TYR A 300 20.56 -10.07 10.93
N GLU A 301 19.43 -10.11 11.62
CA GLU A 301 18.89 -11.34 12.19
C GLU A 301 17.81 -11.91 11.25
N PRO A 302 18.08 -13.03 10.57
CA PRO A 302 17.05 -13.74 9.84
C PRO A 302 16.08 -14.37 10.84
N THR A 303 14.90 -13.77 11.00
CA THR A 303 13.82 -14.43 11.73
C THR A 303 13.28 -15.58 10.90
N ARG A 304 13.23 -16.78 11.49
CA ARG A 304 12.68 -17.99 10.86
C ARG A 304 11.25 -17.71 10.36
N GLY A 305 11.11 -17.60 9.04
CA GLY A 305 9.86 -17.66 8.32
C GLY A 305 9.02 -16.38 8.39
N LYS A 306 9.11 -15.57 7.36
CA LYS A 306 8.14 -14.62 6.78
C LYS A 306 8.38 -13.13 6.88
N SER A 307 9.27 -12.58 7.66
CA SER A 307 9.68 -11.18 7.53
C SER A 307 11.11 -10.97 8.00
N VAL A 308 11.88 -10.31 7.18
CA VAL A 308 13.21 -9.84 7.54
C VAL A 308 13.02 -8.48 8.18
N THR A 309 13.10 -8.40 9.48
CA THR A 309 13.10 -7.13 10.20
C THR A 309 14.54 -6.68 10.39
N LEU A 310 14.92 -5.60 9.71
CA LEU A 310 16.18 -4.94 9.98
C LEU A 310 16.06 -4.25 11.34
N ARG A 311 16.71 -4.80 12.37
CA ARG A 311 16.92 -4.08 13.63
C ARG A 311 18.09 -3.13 13.44
N ILE A 312 17.79 -1.88 13.08
CA ILE A 312 18.78 -0.82 13.10
C ILE A 312 19.03 -0.48 14.57
N LYS A 313 20.20 -0.80 15.09
CA LYS A 313 20.68 -0.33 16.42
C LYS A 313 21.08 1.15 16.41
N ALA A 314 20.71 1.92 15.39
CA ALA A 314 20.79 3.38 15.46
C ALA A 314 19.85 3.85 16.57
N THR A 315 20.32 4.69 17.44
CA THR A 315 19.57 5.24 18.57
C THR A 315 18.20 5.70 18.07
N ARG A 316 17.15 5.12 18.60
CA ARG A 316 15.71 5.18 18.27
C ARG A 316 15.09 6.58 18.11
N ARG A 317 15.87 7.65 18.05
CA ARG A 317 15.39 9.03 18.20
C ARG A 317 15.15 9.81 16.91
N ASP A 318 15.66 9.36 15.73
CA ASP A 318 15.80 10.26 14.59
C ASP A 318 14.89 9.96 13.37
N PHE A 319 14.01 8.95 13.41
CA PHE A 319 13.37 8.45 12.19
C PHE A 319 12.12 9.19 11.70
N PHE A 320 11.43 9.98 12.49
CA PHE A 320 10.16 10.60 12.06
C PHE A 320 9.86 11.95 12.73
N SER A 321 10.70 12.92 12.58
CA SER A 321 10.38 14.29 12.93
C SER A 321 10.42 15.18 11.69
N SER A 322 9.29 15.76 11.31
CA SER A 322 9.25 16.95 10.46
C SER A 322 9.83 18.17 11.21
N ASP A 323 9.91 18.06 12.52
CA ASP A 323 10.55 19.02 13.40
C ASP A 323 11.89 18.42 13.86
N LYS A 324 12.99 18.96 13.36
CA LYS A 324 14.35 18.55 13.70
C LYS A 324 14.67 18.62 15.20
N SER A 325 13.76 19.17 16.02
CA SER A 325 13.88 19.32 17.47
C SER A 325 13.10 18.27 18.29
N LYS A 326 12.24 17.43 17.66
CA LYS A 326 11.42 16.45 18.37
C LYS A 326 11.78 15.00 18.03
N PRO A 327 12.08 14.17 19.03
CA PRO A 327 12.44 12.77 18.81
C PRO A 327 11.22 11.93 18.44
N LEU A 328 11.34 11.09 17.41
CA LEU A 328 10.39 10.03 17.09
C LEU A 328 10.75 8.75 17.80
N VAL A 329 9.77 8.21 18.49
CA VAL A 329 9.91 6.97 19.24
C VAL A 329 9.23 5.84 18.48
N TRP A 330 10.00 4.91 17.94
CA TRP A 330 9.53 3.60 17.53
C TRP A 330 9.76 2.60 18.66
N ARG A 331 8.72 2.00 19.15
CA ARG A 331 8.81 0.78 19.96
C ARG A 331 8.05 -0.31 19.22
N ASN A 332 8.78 -1.36 18.89
CA ASN A 332 8.34 -2.68 18.44
C ASN A 332 6.97 -2.71 17.71
N LEU A 333 7.03 -2.85 16.39
CA LEU A 333 6.01 -3.57 15.63
C LEU A 333 6.50 -4.98 15.37
#